data_a8b574b647a09af82b95cae44237ee45
#
_entry.id   a8b574b647a09af82b95cae44237ee45
#
_cell.length_a   1.000
_cell.length_b   1.000
_cell.length_c   1.000
_cell.angle_alpha   90.00
_cell.angle_beta   90.00
_cell.angle_gamma   90.00
#
_symmetry.space_group_name_H-M   'P 1'
#
loop_
_entity.id
_entity.type
_entity.pdbx_description
1 polymer ?
#
loop_
_entity_poly.entity_id
_entity_poly.type
_entity_poly.pdbx_seq_one_letter_code
_entity_poly.pdbx_strand_id
1 'polypeptide(L)'
;NEADLMRRVMPTAAFVRWLEKFVPDVAVQLSDGTIAPVHVSDLTDGKLVHLAGLNLNRAWCLRSVANALPDDHRLRQPMLDSAAKHLAAGLAYVNSGHYEGDHWLATFGLYALTQASEGTQASENGHE
;
A
#
# COMPACT_ATOMS: atom_id res chain seq x y z
N ASN A 1 2.56 -6.01 5.16
CA ASN A 1 1.41 -6.93 5.38
C ASN A 1 1.06 -7.06 6.86
N GLU A 2 2.05 -7.23 7.79
CA GLU A 2 1.77 -7.39 9.21
C GLU A 2 1.02 -6.19 9.79
N ALA A 3 1.45 -4.96 9.49
CA ALA A 3 0.76 -3.75 9.94
C ALA A 3 -0.68 -3.66 9.38
N ASP A 4 -0.91 -4.11 8.15
CA ASP A 4 -2.26 -4.19 7.58
C ASP A 4 -3.14 -5.22 8.30
N LEU A 5 -2.58 -6.34 8.74
CA LEU A 5 -3.29 -7.29 9.59
C LEU A 5 -3.59 -6.71 10.97
N MET A 6 -2.58 -6.12 11.63
CA MET A 6 -2.72 -5.63 13.00
C MET A 6 -3.75 -4.50 13.14
N ARG A 7 -3.88 -3.60 12.13
CA ARG A 7 -4.94 -2.58 12.13
C ARG A 7 -6.35 -3.16 12.16
N ARG A 8 -6.54 -4.40 11.69
CA ARG A 8 -7.86 -5.07 11.64
C ARG A 8 -8.25 -5.71 12.97
N VAL A 9 -7.29 -6.05 13.80
CA VAL A 9 -7.49 -6.79 15.05
C VAL A 9 -7.25 -5.97 16.32
N MET A 10 -6.63 -4.79 16.17
CA MET A 10 -6.34 -3.91 17.31
C MET A 10 -7.27 -2.69 17.33
N PRO A 11 -7.69 -2.22 18.52
CA PRO A 11 -8.30 -0.88 18.64
C PRO A 11 -7.32 0.20 18.15
N THR A 12 -7.82 1.26 17.51
CA THR A 12 -7.01 2.31 16.86
C THR A 12 -5.89 2.84 17.74
N ALA A 13 -6.18 3.23 19.00
CA ALA A 13 -5.17 3.78 19.90
C ALA A 13 -4.07 2.76 20.27
N ALA A 14 -4.39 1.47 20.32
CA ALA A 14 -3.41 0.41 20.56
C ALA A 14 -2.57 0.17 19.29
N PHE A 15 -3.21 0.19 18.12
CA PHE A 15 -2.55 0.05 16.84
C PHE A 15 -1.52 1.15 16.60
N VAL A 16 -1.85 2.41 16.84
CA VAL A 16 -0.92 3.54 16.69
C VAL A 16 0.34 3.33 17.53
N ARG A 17 0.18 3.03 18.83
CA ARG A 17 1.33 2.78 19.72
C ARG A 17 2.16 1.57 19.31
N TRP A 18 1.51 0.53 18.79
CA TRP A 18 2.19 -0.66 18.29
C TRP A 18 2.96 -0.33 17.01
N LEU A 19 2.35 0.37 16.05
CA LEU A 19 2.95 0.72 14.77
C LEU A 19 4.24 1.55 14.95
N GLU A 20 4.23 2.54 15.85
CA GLU A 20 5.38 3.39 16.13
C GLU A 20 6.58 2.60 16.69
N LYS A 21 6.31 1.50 17.42
CA LYS A 21 7.35 0.60 17.93
C LYS A 21 7.79 -0.43 16.89
N PHE A 22 6.86 -0.88 16.05
CA PHE A 22 7.11 -1.90 15.04
C PHE A 22 7.95 -1.38 13.88
N VAL A 23 7.71 -0.14 13.44
CA VAL A 23 8.44 0.51 12.36
C VAL A 23 8.90 1.92 12.75
N PRO A 24 9.83 2.04 13.72
CA PRO A 24 10.22 3.33 14.30
C PRO A 24 10.78 4.31 13.25
N ASP A 25 11.47 3.79 12.24
CA ASP A 25 12.18 4.58 11.21
C ASP A 25 11.37 4.78 9.94
N VAL A 26 10.10 4.36 9.90
CA VAL A 26 9.30 4.40 8.67
C VAL A 26 9.17 5.81 8.07
N ALA A 27 9.11 6.85 8.92
CA ALA A 27 9.04 8.23 8.44
C ALA A 27 10.30 8.62 7.64
N VAL A 28 11.47 8.22 8.13
CA VAL A 28 12.76 8.46 7.44
C VAL A 28 12.81 7.64 6.17
N GLN A 29 12.48 6.35 6.22
CA GLN A 29 12.49 5.43 5.08
C GLN A 29 11.55 5.84 3.95
N LEU A 30 10.42 6.48 4.27
CA LEU A 30 9.52 7.05 3.28
C LEU A 30 10.09 8.32 2.62
N SER A 31 10.85 9.13 3.39
CA SER A 31 11.40 10.40 2.90
C SER A 31 12.72 10.25 2.15
N ASP A 32 13.57 9.30 2.53
CA ASP A 32 14.90 9.08 1.92
C ASP A 32 14.88 8.14 0.71
N GLY A 33 13.71 7.57 0.38
CA GLY A 33 13.53 6.68 -0.76
C GLY A 33 13.85 5.21 -0.47
N THR A 34 14.15 4.82 0.77
CA THR A 34 14.34 3.41 1.15
C THR A 34 13.08 2.59 0.85
N ILE A 35 11.89 3.18 1.07
CA ILE A 35 10.61 2.61 0.67
C ILE A 35 10.14 3.29 -0.64
N ALA A 36 10.91 3.13 -1.72
CA ALA A 36 10.53 3.58 -3.05
C ALA A 36 9.90 2.44 -3.87
N PRO A 37 9.12 2.77 -4.92
CA PRO A 37 8.69 1.79 -5.90
C PRO A 37 9.87 1.08 -6.57
N VAL A 38 9.73 -0.22 -6.78
CA VAL A 38 10.75 -1.05 -7.43
C VAL A 38 10.52 -1.06 -8.94
N HIS A 39 11.59 -0.92 -9.71
CA HIS A 39 11.54 -1.03 -11.16
C HIS A 39 11.81 -2.47 -11.61
N VAL A 40 10.97 -2.98 -12.53
CA VAL A 40 11.19 -4.28 -13.18
C VAL A 40 12.10 -4.06 -14.38
N SER A 41 13.32 -4.56 -14.34
CA SER A 41 14.32 -4.36 -15.39
C SER A 41 14.14 -5.30 -16.59
N ASP A 42 13.52 -6.46 -16.38
CA ASP A 42 13.26 -7.45 -17.41
C ASP A 42 11.88 -8.09 -17.21
N LEU A 43 10.97 -7.81 -18.13
CA LEU A 43 9.59 -8.33 -18.11
C LEU A 43 9.49 -9.79 -18.61
N THR A 44 10.54 -10.31 -19.21
CA THR A 44 10.59 -11.72 -19.65
C THR A 44 11.04 -12.66 -18.53
N ASP A 45 11.63 -12.12 -17.46
CA ASP A 45 11.96 -12.89 -16.27
C ASP A 45 10.76 -12.91 -15.31
N GLY A 46 10.07 -14.06 -15.26
CA GLY A 46 8.92 -14.28 -14.38
C GLY A 46 9.21 -14.04 -12.89
N LYS A 47 10.48 -14.12 -12.44
CA LYS A 47 10.86 -13.79 -11.06
C LYS A 47 10.85 -12.27 -10.84
N LEU A 48 11.38 -11.51 -11.81
CA LEU A 48 11.42 -10.04 -11.71
C LEU A 48 10.04 -9.42 -11.82
N VAL A 49 9.11 -10.02 -12.54
CA VAL A 49 7.70 -9.57 -12.62
C VAL A 49 7.02 -9.55 -11.24
N HIS A 50 7.46 -10.38 -10.28
CA HIS A 50 6.95 -10.32 -8.90
C HIS A 50 7.22 -8.97 -8.21
N LEU A 51 8.20 -8.20 -8.67
CA LEU A 51 8.46 -6.85 -8.16
C LEU A 51 7.33 -5.87 -8.50
N ALA A 52 6.65 -6.06 -9.63
CA ALA A 52 5.44 -5.30 -9.95
C ALA A 52 4.31 -5.59 -8.94
N GLY A 53 4.11 -6.86 -8.60
CA GLY A 53 3.16 -7.27 -7.55
C GLY A 53 3.55 -6.73 -6.17
N LEU A 54 4.85 -6.64 -5.86
CA LEU A 54 5.32 -6.00 -4.63
C LEU A 54 4.93 -4.52 -4.56
N ASN A 55 5.00 -3.78 -5.67
CA ASN A 55 4.54 -2.40 -5.70
C ASN A 55 3.03 -2.30 -5.40
N LEU A 56 2.21 -3.13 -6.04
CA LEU A 56 0.77 -3.17 -5.75
C LEU A 56 0.47 -3.56 -4.30
N ASN A 57 1.18 -4.56 -3.76
CA ASN A 57 1.05 -4.96 -2.36
C ASN A 57 1.42 -3.82 -1.40
N ARG A 58 2.51 -3.13 -1.63
CA ARG A 58 2.91 -1.96 -0.83
C ARG A 58 1.88 -0.84 -0.92
N ALA A 59 1.31 -0.60 -2.11
CA ALA A 59 0.30 0.42 -2.32
C ALA A 59 -0.92 0.22 -1.41
N TRP A 60 -1.53 -0.99 -1.41
CA TRP A 60 -2.71 -1.22 -0.57
C TRP A 60 -2.36 -1.26 0.92
N CYS A 61 -1.21 -1.87 1.31
CA CYS A 61 -0.80 -1.92 2.71
C CYS A 61 -0.55 -0.52 3.29
N LEU A 62 0.22 0.32 2.59
CA LEU A 62 0.50 1.69 3.03
C LEU A 62 -0.77 2.51 3.15
N ARG A 63 -1.66 2.45 2.15
CA ARG A 63 -2.95 3.14 2.17
C ARG A 63 -3.83 2.66 3.32
N SER A 64 -3.95 1.37 3.49
CA SER A 64 -4.77 0.77 4.53
C SER A 64 -4.29 1.12 5.94
N VAL A 65 -2.98 1.11 6.14
CA VAL A 65 -2.36 1.54 7.41
C VAL A 65 -2.61 3.04 7.63
N ALA A 66 -2.37 3.88 6.61
CA ALA A 66 -2.61 5.32 6.70
C ALA A 66 -4.06 5.65 7.07
N ASN A 67 -5.03 4.96 6.45
CA ASN A 67 -6.45 5.17 6.73
C ASN A 67 -6.89 4.71 8.13
N ALA A 68 -6.11 3.85 8.78
CA ALA A 68 -6.34 3.45 10.17
C ALA A 68 -5.70 4.39 11.20
N LEU A 69 -4.90 5.36 10.75
CA LEU A 69 -4.31 6.39 11.60
C LEU A 69 -5.25 7.58 11.76
N PRO A 70 -5.19 8.32 12.87
CA PRO A 70 -5.86 9.62 13.02
C PRO A 70 -5.51 10.58 11.88
N ASP A 71 -6.42 11.50 11.54
CA ASP A 71 -6.25 12.40 10.39
C ASP A 71 -5.04 13.33 10.53
N ASP A 72 -4.69 13.72 11.75
CA ASP A 72 -3.55 14.57 12.11
C ASP A 72 -2.25 13.78 12.37
N HIS A 73 -2.27 12.45 12.23
CA HIS A 73 -1.10 11.64 12.51
C HIS A 73 0.03 11.87 11.51
N ARG A 74 1.25 12.14 12.00
CA ARG A 74 2.44 12.51 11.20
C ARG A 74 2.81 11.55 10.06
N LEU A 75 2.47 10.27 10.19
CA LEU A 75 2.77 9.23 9.18
C LEU A 75 1.67 9.12 8.10
N ARG A 76 0.46 9.64 8.34
CA ARG A 76 -0.68 9.41 7.46
C ARG A 76 -0.42 9.90 6.04
N GLN A 77 -0.11 11.18 5.88
CA GLN A 77 0.10 11.76 4.54
C GLN A 77 1.34 11.19 3.83
N PRO A 78 2.52 11.05 4.47
CA PRO A 78 3.67 10.38 3.84
C PRO A 78 3.37 8.95 3.35
N MET A 79 2.58 8.18 4.10
CA MET A 79 2.17 6.84 3.68
C MET A 79 1.20 6.88 2.49
N LEU A 80 0.25 7.82 2.44
CA LEU A 80 -0.67 7.99 1.32
C LEU A 80 0.08 8.39 0.04
N ASP A 81 1.03 9.30 0.14
CA ASP A 81 1.86 9.74 -0.99
C ASP A 81 2.72 8.59 -1.52
N SER A 82 3.32 7.82 -0.63
CA SER A 82 4.08 6.63 -1.01
C SER A 82 3.19 5.55 -1.62
N ALA A 83 1.99 5.33 -1.07
CA ALA A 83 1.02 4.39 -1.62
C ALA A 83 0.62 4.76 -3.05
N ALA A 84 0.39 6.04 -3.33
CA ALA A 84 0.07 6.52 -4.68
C ALA A 84 1.20 6.26 -5.68
N LYS A 85 2.45 6.52 -5.29
CA LYS A 85 3.64 6.23 -6.12
C LYS A 85 3.78 4.73 -6.41
N HIS A 86 3.61 3.88 -5.41
CA HIS A 86 3.67 2.43 -5.56
C HIS A 86 2.54 1.90 -6.44
N LEU A 87 1.32 2.43 -6.28
CA LEU A 87 0.18 2.08 -7.13
C LEU A 87 0.45 2.39 -8.59
N ALA A 88 0.88 3.63 -8.89
CA ALA A 88 1.20 4.04 -10.25
C ALA A 88 2.30 3.16 -10.87
N ALA A 89 3.36 2.87 -10.11
CA ALA A 89 4.44 2.01 -10.56
C ALA A 89 3.99 0.56 -10.81
N GLY A 90 3.13 0.01 -9.95
CA GLY A 90 2.61 -1.35 -10.10
C GLY A 90 1.63 -1.48 -11.26
N LEU A 91 0.72 -0.51 -11.43
CA LEU A 91 -0.27 -0.50 -12.51
C LEU A 91 0.37 -0.36 -13.90
N ALA A 92 1.54 0.26 -14.01
CA ALA A 92 2.27 0.38 -15.27
C ALA A 92 2.65 -0.99 -15.87
N TYR A 93 2.69 -2.04 -15.05
CA TYR A 93 2.98 -3.42 -15.48
C TYR A 93 1.73 -4.28 -15.68
N VAL A 94 0.57 -3.83 -15.24
CA VAL A 94 -0.70 -4.52 -15.51
C VAL A 94 -1.02 -4.36 -16.98
N ASN A 95 -1.28 -5.47 -17.67
CA ASN A 95 -1.54 -5.49 -19.12
C ASN A 95 -0.29 -5.12 -19.95
N SER A 96 0.87 -5.60 -19.53
CA SER A 96 2.15 -5.39 -20.22
C SER A 96 2.29 -6.18 -21.53
N GLY A 97 1.37 -7.11 -21.79
CA GLY A 97 1.40 -8.06 -22.92
C GLY A 97 2.27 -9.30 -22.66
N HIS A 98 2.77 -9.48 -21.44
CA HIS A 98 3.52 -10.65 -21.01
C HIS A 98 2.64 -11.57 -20.16
N TYR A 99 2.19 -12.68 -20.74
CA TYR A 99 1.22 -13.60 -20.14
C TYR A 99 1.57 -14.08 -18.72
N GLU A 100 2.88 -14.32 -18.45
CA GLU A 100 3.34 -14.82 -17.16
C GLU A 100 2.98 -13.92 -15.96
N GLY A 101 2.80 -12.63 -16.20
CA GLY A 101 2.45 -11.64 -15.14
C GLY A 101 1.00 -11.17 -15.19
N ASP A 102 0.46 -10.97 -16.36
CA ASP A 102 -0.80 -10.21 -16.58
C ASP A 102 -2.00 -10.80 -15.82
N HIS A 103 -2.13 -12.13 -15.76
CA HIS A 103 -3.31 -12.77 -15.16
C HIS A 103 -3.40 -12.60 -13.63
N TRP A 104 -2.29 -12.50 -12.90
CA TRP A 104 -2.33 -12.31 -11.44
C TRP A 104 -2.07 -10.86 -11.02
N LEU A 105 -1.30 -10.08 -11.81
CA LEU A 105 -1.10 -8.65 -11.57
C LEU A 105 -2.41 -7.88 -11.65
N ALA A 106 -3.31 -8.24 -12.59
CA ALA A 106 -4.63 -7.63 -12.69
C ALA A 106 -5.45 -7.81 -11.41
N THR A 107 -5.38 -9.00 -10.78
CA THR A 107 -6.05 -9.27 -9.49
C THR A 107 -5.47 -8.39 -8.38
N PHE A 108 -4.16 -8.24 -8.31
CA PHE A 108 -3.49 -7.37 -7.34
C PHE A 108 -3.82 -5.90 -7.58
N GLY A 109 -3.86 -5.48 -8.85
CA GLY A 109 -4.26 -4.14 -9.24
C GLY A 109 -5.70 -3.82 -8.83
N LEU A 110 -6.64 -4.73 -9.11
CA LEU A 110 -8.03 -4.60 -8.70
C LEU A 110 -8.16 -4.49 -7.17
N TYR A 111 -7.49 -5.36 -6.43
CA TYR A 111 -7.50 -5.31 -4.97
C TYR A 111 -6.94 -3.99 -4.44
N ALA A 112 -5.82 -3.51 -4.98
CA ALA A 112 -5.22 -2.23 -4.58
C ALA A 112 -6.15 -1.03 -4.88
N LEU A 113 -6.95 -1.09 -5.95
CA LEU A 113 -7.92 -0.05 -6.30
C LEU A 113 -9.16 -0.09 -5.42
N THR A 114 -9.72 -1.28 -5.16
CA THR A 114 -10.95 -1.44 -4.36
C THR A 114 -10.76 -1.10 -2.89
N GLN A 115 -9.61 -1.41 -2.31
CA GLN A 115 -9.28 -0.98 -0.94
C GLN A 115 -9.19 0.56 -0.80
N ALA A 116 -9.13 1.29 -1.91
CA ALA A 116 -9.18 2.75 -1.91
C ALA A 116 -10.59 3.29 -1.60
N SER A 117 -11.63 2.57 -1.98
CA SER A 117 -13.03 3.04 -1.85
C SER A 117 -13.65 2.77 -0.47
N GLU A 118 -13.14 1.81 0.29
CA GLU A 118 -13.69 1.49 1.63
C GLU A 118 -13.44 2.59 2.67
N GLY A 119 -12.41 3.42 2.50
CA GLY A 119 -12.12 4.56 3.39
C GLY A 119 -13.07 5.75 3.23
N THR A 120 -13.74 5.87 2.10
CA THR A 120 -14.61 7.02 1.79
C THR A 120 -16.04 6.82 2.31
N GLN A 121 -16.51 5.58 2.45
CA GLN A 121 -17.88 5.29 2.91
C GLN A 121 -18.05 5.35 4.43
N ALA A 122 -16.99 5.22 5.21
CA ALA A 122 -17.06 5.28 6.68
C ALA A 122 -17.30 6.70 7.22
N SER A 123 -17.02 7.75 6.42
CA SER A 123 -17.22 9.15 6.83
C SER A 123 -18.63 9.70 6.54
N GLU A 124 -19.43 9.03 5.69
CA GLU A 124 -20.78 9.50 5.34
C GLU A 124 -21.89 8.97 6.25
N ASN A 125 -21.64 7.91 7.03
CA ASN A 125 -22.66 7.31 7.92
C ASN A 125 -22.55 7.75 9.39
N GLY A 126 -21.81 8.80 9.70
CA GLY A 126 -21.59 9.31 11.07
C GLY A 126 -22.42 10.55 11.44
N HIS A 127 -23.40 10.95 10.66
CA HIS A 127 -24.29 12.09 10.95
C HIS A 127 -25.76 11.71 10.74
N GLU A 128 -26.32 10.94 11.68
CA GLU A 128 -27.75 10.97 12.03
C GLU A 128 -27.91 10.85 13.55
#